data_bf75877e5bb83ea173c2a25bdc02c870
#
_entry.id   bf75877e5bb83ea173c2a25bdc02c870
#
_cell.length_a   1.000
_cell.length_b   1.000
_cell.length_c   1.000
_cell.angle_alpha   90.00
_cell.angle_beta   90.00
_cell.angle_gamma   90.00
#
_symmetry.space_group_name_H-M   'P 1'
#
loop_
_entity.id
_entity.type
_entity.pdbx_description
1 polymer ?
#
loop_
_entity_poly.entity_id
_entity_poly.type
_entity_poly.pdbx_seq_one_letter_code
_entity_poly.pdbx_strand_id
1 'polypeptide(L)'
;KKDLRYSGGKYKYKQAKRRAKRFIDELLKILEKYNVRILSRIYIKPPGGIFDGLSVYTSAVQCLYADFNNFLSEKDSQGFVIADNRTLPLNEALSHSLFTEKNKLSGDKYPLVCEMPTFGQSHNHIMLQMTDIVSSALVMPISSHSYCTGHVFSDHVNADNLTIKNDYANKIKSLFYRYMKDGRMKGGLTVNDKIMKKSSSHFFK
;
A
#
# COMPACT_ATOMS: atom_id res chain seq x y z
N LYS A 1 -13.22 -7.75 -10.43
CA LYS A 1 -12.40 -7.11 -11.51
C LYS A 1 -12.81 -7.51 -12.93
N LYS A 2 -13.18 -8.77 -13.22
CA LYS A 2 -13.60 -9.22 -14.55
C LYS A 2 -14.97 -8.66 -14.98
N ASP A 3 -15.93 -8.56 -14.06
CA ASP A 3 -17.32 -8.20 -14.39
C ASP A 3 -17.52 -6.74 -14.83
N LEU A 4 -16.63 -5.85 -14.43
CA LEU A 4 -16.66 -4.44 -14.86
C LEU A 4 -16.12 -4.22 -16.28
N ARG A 5 -15.36 -5.17 -16.84
CA ARG A 5 -14.76 -5.06 -18.18
C ARG A 5 -15.56 -5.72 -19.30
N TYR A 6 -16.47 -6.65 -19.00
CA TYR A 6 -17.07 -7.53 -20.01
C TYR A 6 -18.56 -7.38 -20.29
N SER A 7 -19.21 -6.35 -19.76
CA SER A 7 -20.62 -6.12 -20.12
C SER A 7 -20.75 -5.21 -21.36
N GLY A 8 -20.68 -5.80 -22.51
CA GLY A 8 -20.99 -5.35 -23.86
C GLY A 8 -21.35 -3.88 -24.15
N GLY A 9 -20.62 -3.24 -25.09
CA GLY A 9 -20.91 -1.95 -25.70
C GLY A 9 -20.34 -0.72 -25.01
N LYS A 10 -19.93 0.29 -25.80
CA LYS A 10 -19.38 1.59 -25.33
C LYS A 10 -20.21 2.27 -24.23
N TYR A 11 -21.54 2.07 -24.24
CA TYR A 11 -22.46 2.67 -23.26
C TYR A 11 -22.33 2.02 -21.87
N LYS A 12 -22.31 0.70 -21.82
CA LYS A 12 -22.15 -0.08 -20.57
C LYS A 12 -20.77 0.17 -19.96
N TYR A 13 -19.74 0.30 -20.78
CA TYR A 13 -18.37 0.66 -20.33
C TYR A 13 -18.33 2.05 -19.69
N LYS A 14 -18.95 3.07 -20.29
CA LYS A 14 -19.02 4.42 -19.72
C LYS A 14 -19.76 4.43 -18.39
N GLN A 15 -20.85 3.68 -18.25
CA GLN A 15 -21.57 3.57 -16.98
C GLN A 15 -20.74 2.86 -15.90
N ALA A 16 -20.07 1.76 -16.25
CA ALA A 16 -19.20 1.05 -15.33
C ALA A 16 -18.05 1.95 -14.83
N LYS A 17 -17.41 2.72 -15.72
CA LYS A 17 -16.35 3.69 -15.36
C LYS A 17 -16.87 4.78 -14.42
N ARG A 18 -18.08 5.33 -14.68
CA ARG A 18 -18.71 6.32 -13.78
C ARG A 18 -19.03 5.75 -12.40
N ARG A 19 -19.55 4.52 -12.33
CA ARG A 19 -19.83 3.83 -11.05
C ARG A 19 -18.55 3.57 -10.27
N ALA A 20 -17.49 3.08 -10.93
CA ALA A 20 -16.19 2.86 -10.31
C ALA A 20 -15.60 4.16 -9.76
N LYS A 21 -15.65 5.26 -10.55
CA LYS A 21 -15.19 6.56 -10.10
C LYS A 21 -15.96 7.04 -8.87
N ARG A 22 -17.30 7.00 -8.91
CA ARG A 22 -18.14 7.39 -7.77
C ARG A 22 -17.81 6.56 -6.52
N PHE A 23 -17.64 5.25 -6.68
CA PHE A 23 -17.28 4.37 -5.57
C PHE A 23 -15.93 4.76 -4.94
N ILE A 24 -14.91 5.03 -5.76
CA ILE A 24 -13.60 5.47 -5.26
C ILE A 24 -13.70 6.85 -4.57
N ASP A 25 -14.46 7.79 -5.13
CA ASP A 25 -14.66 9.12 -4.53
C ASP A 25 -15.35 8.99 -3.15
N GLU A 26 -16.38 8.15 -3.02
CA GLU A 26 -17.05 7.90 -1.73
C GLU A 26 -16.13 7.17 -0.74
N LEU A 27 -15.36 6.18 -1.19
CA LEU A 27 -14.37 5.52 -0.37
C LEU A 27 -13.36 6.51 0.22
N LEU A 28 -12.79 7.39 -0.59
CA LEU A 28 -11.82 8.40 -0.12
C LEU A 28 -12.44 9.35 0.88
N LYS A 29 -13.69 9.79 0.67
CA LYS A 29 -14.42 10.62 1.65
C LYS A 29 -14.60 9.91 3.00
N ILE A 30 -14.90 8.61 2.98
CA ILE A 30 -15.01 7.80 4.20
C ILE A 30 -13.66 7.75 4.92
N LEU A 31 -12.57 7.48 4.20
CA LEU A 31 -11.22 7.45 4.77
C LEU A 31 -10.84 8.79 5.41
N GLU A 32 -11.15 9.91 4.75
CA GLU A 32 -10.93 11.25 5.30
C GLU A 32 -11.79 11.52 6.55
N LYS A 33 -13.09 11.21 6.47
CA LYS A 33 -14.04 11.41 7.57
C LYS A 33 -13.61 10.72 8.86
N TYR A 34 -13.05 9.52 8.74
CA TYR A 34 -12.60 8.73 9.89
C TYR A 34 -11.11 8.88 10.20
N ASN A 35 -10.43 9.87 9.61
CA ASN A 35 -9.00 10.12 9.82
C ASN A 35 -8.12 8.89 9.57
N VAL A 36 -8.51 8.05 8.62
CA VAL A 36 -7.71 6.88 8.23
C VAL A 36 -6.38 7.36 7.66
N ARG A 37 -5.29 6.69 8.04
CA ARG A 37 -3.96 6.98 7.55
C ARG A 37 -3.41 5.82 6.73
N ILE A 38 -2.72 6.16 5.66
CA ILE A 38 -2.11 5.21 4.74
C ILE A 38 -0.60 5.20 4.95
N LEU A 39 -0.05 4.01 5.10
CA LEU A 39 1.37 3.71 5.03
C LEU A 39 1.58 2.77 3.85
N SER A 40 2.52 3.08 2.97
CA SER A 40 2.77 2.25 1.79
C SER A 40 4.25 2.13 1.47
N ARG A 41 4.64 0.93 0.99
CA ARG A 41 5.97 0.67 0.46
C ARG A 41 5.88 0.04 -0.92
N ILE A 42 6.63 0.60 -1.86
CA ILE A 42 6.64 0.17 -3.26
C ILE A 42 8.06 -0.19 -3.66
N TYR A 43 8.20 -1.34 -4.28
CA TYR A 43 9.45 -1.80 -4.88
C TYR A 43 9.28 -1.88 -6.38
N ILE A 44 10.09 -1.12 -7.11
CA ILE A 44 10.17 -1.15 -8.56
C ILE A 44 11.45 -1.88 -8.94
N LYS A 45 11.31 -3.07 -9.53
CA LYS A 45 12.44 -3.89 -9.99
C LYS A 45 12.62 -3.78 -11.50
N PRO A 46 13.86 -3.85 -12.02
CA PRO A 46 14.07 -3.94 -13.48
C PRO A 46 13.50 -5.24 -14.04
N PRO A 47 13.06 -5.24 -15.30
CA PRO A 47 12.68 -6.45 -16.01
C PRO A 47 13.82 -7.48 -15.97
N GLY A 48 13.52 -8.77 -15.74
CA GLY A 48 14.52 -9.84 -15.66
C GLY A 48 15.42 -9.82 -14.42
N GLY A 49 15.31 -8.81 -13.55
CA GLY A 49 16.11 -8.74 -12.33
C GLY A 49 15.79 -9.86 -11.34
N ILE A 50 16.83 -10.43 -10.71
CA ILE A 50 16.67 -11.37 -9.60
C ILE A 50 15.97 -10.64 -8.44
N PHE A 51 14.92 -11.25 -7.92
CA PHE A 51 14.10 -10.66 -6.89
C PHE A 51 13.75 -11.71 -5.83
N ASP A 52 14.34 -11.57 -4.65
CA ASP A 52 13.91 -12.34 -3.50
C ASP A 52 12.63 -11.72 -2.92
N GLY A 53 11.49 -12.24 -3.36
CA GLY A 53 10.18 -11.74 -2.98
C GLY A 53 9.91 -11.87 -1.49
N LEU A 54 10.42 -12.92 -0.83
CA LEU A 54 10.21 -13.16 0.59
C LEU A 54 10.96 -12.15 1.45
N SER A 55 12.24 -11.95 1.20
CA SER A 55 13.06 -10.97 1.95
C SER A 55 12.55 -9.54 1.77
N VAL A 56 12.13 -9.17 0.55
CA VAL A 56 11.55 -7.86 0.29
C VAL A 56 10.21 -7.70 1.01
N TYR A 57 9.36 -8.73 0.99
CA TYR A 57 8.07 -8.71 1.66
C TYR A 57 8.21 -8.56 3.17
N THR A 58 9.00 -9.41 3.82
CA THR A 58 9.22 -9.36 5.28
C THR A 58 9.86 -8.04 5.71
N SER A 59 10.89 -7.58 5.00
CA SER A 59 11.52 -6.28 5.26
C SER A 59 10.55 -5.11 5.09
N ALA A 60 9.70 -5.13 4.05
CA ALA A 60 8.70 -4.11 3.85
C ALA A 60 7.70 -4.03 5.00
N VAL A 61 7.22 -5.18 5.49
CA VAL A 61 6.28 -5.22 6.60
C VAL A 61 6.94 -4.82 7.92
N GLN A 62 8.17 -5.25 8.20
CA GLN A 62 8.94 -4.75 9.37
C GLN A 62 9.05 -3.23 9.41
N CYS A 63 9.26 -2.61 8.26
CA CYS A 63 9.29 -1.16 8.16
C CYS A 63 7.91 -0.52 8.36
N LEU A 64 6.84 -1.14 7.84
CA LEU A 64 5.46 -0.67 8.08
C LEU A 64 5.09 -0.80 9.56
N TYR A 65 5.54 -1.84 10.26
CA TYR A 65 5.38 -1.97 11.71
C TYR A 65 6.08 -0.84 12.47
N ALA A 66 7.29 -0.47 12.07
CA ALA A 66 8.01 0.66 12.67
C ALA A 66 7.27 1.99 12.45
N ASP A 67 6.77 2.23 11.24
CA ASP A 67 5.97 3.41 10.91
C ASP A 67 4.64 3.41 11.70
N PHE A 68 3.99 2.26 11.84
CA PHE A 68 2.77 2.10 12.62
C PHE A 68 3.01 2.32 14.12
N ASN A 69 4.10 1.80 14.68
CA ASN A 69 4.48 2.04 16.07
C ASN A 69 4.71 3.54 16.36
N ASN A 70 5.30 4.30 15.42
CA ASN A 70 5.41 5.75 15.56
C ASN A 70 4.03 6.44 15.52
N PHE A 71 3.12 5.99 14.65
CA PHE A 71 1.75 6.49 14.62
C PHE A 71 1.02 6.25 15.96
N LEU A 72 1.17 5.06 16.53
CA LEU A 72 0.59 4.74 17.83
C LEU A 72 1.17 5.61 18.96
N SER A 73 2.49 5.86 18.92
CA SER A 73 3.15 6.76 19.87
C SER A 73 2.59 8.19 19.80
N GLU A 74 2.36 8.73 18.61
CA GLU A 74 1.75 10.05 18.43
C GLU A 74 0.28 10.10 18.91
N LYS A 75 -0.39 8.94 18.97
CA LYS A 75 -1.78 8.80 19.41
C LYS A 75 -1.90 8.41 20.88
N ASP A 76 -0.77 8.23 21.57
CA ASP A 76 -0.74 7.71 22.94
C ASP A 76 -1.61 6.45 23.08
N SER A 77 -1.41 5.50 22.17
CA SER A 77 -2.28 4.33 22.02
C SER A 77 -1.48 3.09 21.71
N GLN A 78 -2.10 1.94 21.93
CA GLN A 78 -1.64 0.64 21.47
C GLN A 78 -2.48 0.16 20.31
N GLY A 79 -1.96 -0.79 19.52
CA GLY A 79 -2.67 -1.32 18.37
C GLY A 79 -2.26 -2.74 17.99
N PHE A 80 -3.01 -3.32 17.09
CA PHE A 80 -2.74 -4.62 16.50
C PHE A 80 -2.91 -4.57 14.99
N VAL A 81 -2.37 -5.58 14.30
CA VAL A 81 -2.38 -5.64 12.84
C VAL A 81 -3.19 -6.84 12.37
N ILE A 82 -4.14 -6.60 11.49
CA ILE A 82 -4.81 -7.66 10.72
C ILE A 82 -4.18 -7.65 9.33
N ALA A 83 -3.52 -8.75 8.98
CA ALA A 83 -2.89 -8.96 7.69
C ALA A 83 -3.78 -9.82 6.78
N ASP A 84 -3.75 -9.55 5.47
CA ASP A 84 -4.41 -10.42 4.50
C ASP A 84 -3.75 -11.79 4.49
N ASN A 85 -4.56 -12.84 4.63
CA ASN A 85 -4.11 -14.22 4.68
C ASN A 85 -3.50 -14.64 3.32
N ARG A 86 -2.27 -15.11 3.37
CA ARG A 86 -1.52 -15.64 2.23
C ARG A 86 -1.35 -17.15 2.36
N THR A 87 -0.36 -17.72 1.70
CA THR A 87 0.01 -19.11 1.92
C THR A 87 0.64 -19.28 3.29
N LEU A 88 0.48 -20.46 3.91
CA LEU A 88 1.02 -20.74 5.23
C LEU A 88 2.52 -20.41 5.37
N PRO A 89 3.43 -20.80 4.42
CA PRO A 89 4.84 -20.43 4.52
C PRO A 89 5.12 -18.93 4.52
N LEU A 90 4.32 -18.13 3.80
CA LEU A 90 4.47 -16.67 3.80
C LEU A 90 4.00 -16.05 5.13
N ASN A 91 2.91 -16.54 5.69
CA ASN A 91 2.40 -16.09 6.98
C ASN A 91 3.38 -16.44 8.12
N GLU A 92 3.90 -17.66 8.12
CA GLU A 92 4.91 -18.11 9.09
C GLU A 92 6.20 -17.30 8.99
N ALA A 93 6.73 -17.10 7.80
CA ALA A 93 7.94 -16.31 7.58
C ALA A 93 7.77 -14.85 8.04
N LEU A 94 6.58 -14.26 7.79
CA LEU A 94 6.28 -12.91 8.27
C LEU A 94 6.20 -12.87 9.80
N SER A 95 5.44 -13.78 10.42
CA SER A 95 5.30 -13.83 11.88
C SER A 95 6.65 -14.04 12.55
N HIS A 96 7.46 -14.98 12.05
CA HIS A 96 8.79 -15.24 12.59
C HIS A 96 9.71 -14.02 12.47
N SER A 97 9.69 -13.35 11.33
CA SER A 97 10.48 -12.14 11.08
C SER A 97 10.12 -11.00 12.04
N LEU A 98 8.84 -10.80 12.32
CA LEU A 98 8.37 -9.80 13.30
C LEU A 98 8.65 -10.21 14.73
N PHE A 99 8.45 -11.48 15.08
CA PHE A 99 8.78 -12.03 16.38
C PHE A 99 10.26 -11.81 16.75
N THR A 100 11.15 -12.06 15.78
CA THR A 100 12.59 -11.80 15.96
C THR A 100 12.88 -10.34 16.25
N GLU A 101 12.22 -9.41 15.57
CA GLU A 101 12.40 -7.96 15.80
C GLU A 101 11.83 -7.51 17.16
N LYS A 102 10.72 -8.09 17.61
CA LYS A 102 10.13 -7.77 18.92
C LYS A 102 10.95 -8.33 20.09
N ASN A 103 11.59 -9.48 19.91
CA ASN A 103 12.31 -10.18 20.99
C ASN A 103 13.84 -10.05 20.89
N LYS A 104 14.35 -8.97 20.29
CA LYS A 104 15.78 -8.70 20.26
C LYS A 104 16.34 -8.39 21.66
N LEU A 105 17.58 -8.78 21.91
CA LEU A 105 18.28 -8.42 23.13
C LEU A 105 18.37 -6.90 23.36
N SER A 106 18.34 -6.12 22.29
CA SER A 106 18.28 -4.65 22.35
C SER A 106 16.91 -4.08 22.74
N GLY A 107 15.92 -4.93 22.98
CA GLY A 107 14.55 -4.57 23.33
C GLY A 107 13.57 -4.70 22.17
N ASP A 108 12.27 -4.61 22.50
CA ASP A 108 11.18 -4.67 21.54
C ASP A 108 11.22 -3.43 20.60
N LYS A 109 11.30 -3.70 19.33
CA LYS A 109 11.32 -2.65 18.29
C LYS A 109 9.95 -2.01 18.05
N TYR A 110 8.87 -2.67 18.46
CA TYR A 110 7.48 -2.25 18.23
C TYR A 110 6.63 -2.34 19.52
N PRO A 111 7.03 -1.65 20.61
CA PRO A 111 6.43 -1.88 21.92
C PRO A 111 4.95 -1.51 22.03
N LEU A 112 4.44 -0.68 21.11
CA LEU A 112 3.02 -0.28 21.09
C LEU A 112 2.16 -1.17 20.20
N VAL A 113 2.77 -2.09 19.45
CA VAL A 113 2.05 -3.11 18.70
C VAL A 113 1.88 -4.34 19.60
N CYS A 114 0.65 -4.60 20.05
CA CYS A 114 0.35 -5.54 21.13
C CYS A 114 0.76 -6.98 20.82
N GLU A 115 0.60 -7.42 19.55
CA GLU A 115 0.74 -8.84 19.21
C GLU A 115 1.29 -9.02 17.79
N MET A 116 1.64 -10.26 17.44
CA MET A 116 1.90 -10.68 16.07
C MET A 116 0.67 -10.44 15.18
N PRO A 117 0.84 -10.32 13.84
CA PRO A 117 -0.29 -10.07 12.97
C PRO A 117 -1.29 -11.22 13.03
N THR A 118 -2.56 -10.89 13.16
CA THR A 118 -3.65 -11.83 12.93
C THR A 118 -3.93 -11.90 11.42
N PHE A 119 -3.96 -13.10 10.85
CA PHE A 119 -4.24 -13.29 9.44
C PHE A 119 -5.74 -13.46 9.20
N GLY A 120 -6.33 -12.49 8.50
CA GLY A 120 -7.75 -12.48 8.14
C GLY A 120 -7.96 -12.78 6.66
N GLN A 121 -9.08 -13.41 6.35
CA GLN A 121 -9.50 -13.59 4.96
C GLN A 121 -10.23 -12.34 4.47
N SER A 122 -9.77 -11.74 3.36
CA SER A 122 -10.28 -10.46 2.85
C SER A 122 -11.80 -10.45 2.62
N HIS A 123 -12.41 -11.59 2.24
CA HIS A 123 -13.86 -11.68 2.05
C HIS A 123 -14.68 -11.54 3.35
N ASN A 124 -14.06 -11.74 4.51
CA ASN A 124 -14.70 -11.61 5.83
C ASN A 124 -14.35 -10.30 6.54
N HIS A 125 -13.38 -9.54 6.03
CA HIS A 125 -12.88 -8.33 6.70
C HIS A 125 -12.98 -7.11 5.78
N ILE A 126 -13.93 -6.24 6.07
CA ILE A 126 -14.20 -5.04 5.27
C ILE A 126 -12.96 -4.13 5.13
N MET A 127 -12.18 -3.97 6.21
CA MET A 127 -10.99 -3.13 6.20
C MET A 127 -9.88 -3.70 5.30
N LEU A 128 -9.74 -5.04 5.23
CA LEU A 128 -8.82 -5.68 4.28
C LEU A 128 -9.27 -5.45 2.84
N GLN A 129 -10.58 -5.53 2.56
CA GLN A 129 -11.13 -5.21 1.23
C GLN A 129 -10.87 -3.75 0.85
N MET A 130 -11.09 -2.81 1.77
CA MET A 130 -10.80 -1.39 1.54
C MET A 130 -9.31 -1.16 1.27
N THR A 131 -8.43 -1.81 2.04
CA THR A 131 -6.97 -1.75 1.85
C THR A 131 -6.57 -2.30 0.48
N ASP A 132 -7.14 -3.42 0.04
CA ASP A 132 -6.89 -3.99 -1.30
C ASP A 132 -7.37 -3.04 -2.41
N ILE A 133 -8.53 -2.41 -2.25
CA ILE A 133 -9.04 -1.44 -3.22
C ILE A 133 -8.11 -0.23 -3.32
N VAL A 134 -7.71 0.36 -2.19
CA VAL A 134 -6.78 1.50 -2.17
C VAL A 134 -5.45 1.11 -2.81
N SER A 135 -4.91 -0.04 -2.45
CA SER A 135 -3.65 -0.55 -2.99
C SER A 135 -3.76 -0.84 -4.50
N SER A 136 -4.74 -1.63 -4.91
CA SER A 136 -4.86 -2.15 -6.27
C SER A 136 -5.46 -1.17 -7.27
N ALA A 137 -6.38 -0.30 -6.85
CA ALA A 137 -7.07 0.62 -7.74
C ALA A 137 -6.45 2.02 -7.78
N LEU A 138 -5.65 2.40 -6.79
CA LEU A 138 -5.07 3.72 -6.68
C LEU A 138 -3.53 3.69 -6.59
N VAL A 139 -2.98 3.12 -5.52
CA VAL A 139 -1.52 3.17 -5.28
C VAL A 139 -0.75 2.48 -6.40
N MET A 140 -1.16 1.28 -6.78
CA MET A 140 -0.48 0.51 -7.83
C MET A 140 -0.57 1.16 -9.22
N PRO A 141 -1.73 1.60 -9.74
CA PRO A 141 -1.80 2.29 -11.03
C PRO A 141 -1.01 3.59 -11.05
N ILE A 142 -1.11 4.42 -10.01
CA ILE A 142 -0.38 5.69 -9.93
C ILE A 142 1.14 5.44 -9.90
N SER A 143 1.59 4.44 -9.13
CA SER A 143 3.01 4.09 -9.07
C SER A 143 3.52 3.51 -10.39
N SER A 144 2.75 2.63 -11.04
CA SER A 144 3.11 2.08 -12.34
C SER A 144 3.26 3.17 -13.38
N HIS A 145 2.34 4.12 -13.43
CA HIS A 145 2.47 5.28 -14.33
C HIS A 145 3.71 6.12 -14.00
N SER A 146 3.92 6.44 -12.72
CA SER A 146 4.99 7.35 -12.30
C SER A 146 6.40 6.77 -12.47
N TYR A 147 6.59 5.47 -12.23
CA TYR A 147 7.90 4.84 -12.12
C TYR A 147 8.21 3.86 -13.26
N CYS A 148 7.21 3.32 -13.95
CA CYS A 148 7.39 2.29 -14.95
C CYS A 148 7.13 2.76 -16.38
N THR A 149 6.38 3.86 -16.60
CA THR A 149 6.09 4.37 -17.94
C THR A 149 7.38 4.71 -18.68
N GLY A 150 7.49 4.20 -19.89
CA GLY A 150 8.66 4.34 -20.76
C GLY A 150 9.76 3.30 -20.51
N HIS A 151 9.65 2.46 -19.45
CA HIS A 151 10.66 1.45 -19.10
C HIS A 151 10.12 0.02 -19.11
N VAL A 152 8.81 -0.14 -18.93
CA VAL A 152 8.14 -1.44 -18.86
C VAL A 152 6.90 -1.41 -19.74
N PHE A 153 6.81 -2.35 -20.66
CA PHE A 153 5.61 -2.60 -21.45
C PHE A 153 4.87 -3.79 -20.84
N SER A 154 3.81 -3.51 -20.08
CA SER A 154 2.97 -4.54 -19.49
C SER A 154 1.55 -3.99 -19.27
N ASP A 155 0.60 -4.89 -19.02
CA ASP A 155 -0.78 -4.53 -18.68
C ASP A 155 -0.90 -3.64 -17.42
N HIS A 156 0.13 -3.62 -16.58
CA HIS A 156 0.20 -2.76 -15.40
C HIS A 156 0.55 -1.31 -15.74
N VAL A 157 1.06 -1.05 -16.96
CA VAL A 157 1.40 0.31 -17.44
C VAL A 157 0.37 0.71 -18.50
N ASN A 158 -0.87 0.85 -18.08
CA ASN A 158 -1.99 1.23 -18.94
C ASN A 158 -2.09 2.76 -19.08
N ALA A 159 -2.55 3.25 -20.24
CA ALA A 159 -2.84 4.66 -20.47
C ALA A 159 -3.89 5.22 -19.47
N ASP A 160 -4.84 4.41 -19.02
CA ASP A 160 -5.83 4.78 -17.99
C ASP A 160 -5.16 5.15 -16.65
N ASN A 161 -3.95 4.67 -16.36
CA ASN A 161 -3.23 4.97 -15.13
C ASN A 161 -2.88 6.47 -15.01
N LEU A 162 -2.67 7.16 -16.12
CA LEU A 162 -2.51 8.62 -16.13
C LEU A 162 -3.77 9.32 -15.61
N THR A 163 -4.95 8.89 -16.05
CA THR A 163 -6.23 9.44 -15.58
C THR A 163 -6.40 9.20 -14.07
N ILE A 164 -6.09 7.99 -13.60
CA ILE A 164 -6.16 7.63 -12.18
C ILE A 164 -5.19 8.51 -11.36
N LYS A 165 -3.97 8.69 -11.85
CA LYS A 165 -2.98 9.56 -11.22
C LYS A 165 -3.48 11.01 -11.12
N ASN A 166 -3.94 11.59 -12.23
CA ASN A 166 -4.42 12.97 -12.27
C ASN A 166 -5.62 13.20 -11.34
N ASP A 167 -6.56 12.25 -11.30
CA ASP A 167 -7.77 12.36 -10.49
C ASP A 167 -7.51 12.15 -8.98
N TYR A 168 -6.54 11.31 -8.60
CA TYR A 168 -6.47 10.77 -7.24
C TYR A 168 -5.13 10.95 -6.51
N ALA A 169 -4.02 11.23 -7.18
CA ALA A 169 -2.72 11.32 -6.51
C ALA A 169 -2.72 12.35 -5.38
N ASN A 170 -3.29 13.54 -5.60
CA ASN A 170 -3.37 14.59 -4.58
C ASN A 170 -4.35 14.25 -3.45
N LYS A 171 -5.47 13.55 -3.74
CA LYS A 171 -6.43 13.11 -2.73
C LYS A 171 -5.81 12.08 -1.79
N ILE A 172 -5.06 11.12 -2.35
CA ILE A 172 -4.34 10.12 -1.54
C ILE A 172 -3.21 10.76 -0.72
N LYS A 173 -2.57 11.82 -1.24
CA LYS A 173 -1.46 12.50 -0.58
C LYS A 173 -1.81 12.96 0.84
N SER A 174 -3.03 13.45 1.05
CA SER A 174 -3.52 13.90 2.37
C SER A 174 -3.74 12.77 3.36
N LEU A 175 -3.97 11.55 2.87
CA LEU A 175 -4.19 10.37 3.70
C LEU A 175 -2.90 9.69 4.14
N PHE A 176 -1.75 9.96 3.50
CA PHE A 176 -0.48 9.37 3.91
C PHE A 176 -0.02 9.91 5.26
N TYR A 177 0.25 8.99 6.21
CA TYR A 177 0.84 9.32 7.48
C TYR A 177 2.33 9.62 7.33
N ARG A 178 2.75 10.81 7.76
CA ARG A 178 4.15 11.27 7.72
C ARG A 178 4.53 11.86 9.05
N TYR A 179 5.77 11.62 9.46
CA TYR A 179 6.33 12.12 10.71
C TYR A 179 7.79 12.52 10.53
N MET A 180 8.27 13.40 11.41
CA MET A 180 9.69 13.78 11.46
C MET A 180 10.44 12.85 12.40
N LYS A 181 11.56 12.29 11.95
CA LYS A 181 12.49 11.52 12.77
C LYS A 181 13.90 11.83 12.33
N ASP A 182 14.77 12.19 13.30
CA ASP A 182 16.16 12.55 13.06
C ASP A 182 16.33 13.63 11.98
N GLY A 183 15.48 14.66 12.00
CA GLY A 183 15.46 15.75 11.03
C GLY A 183 15.02 15.37 9.62
N ARG A 184 14.49 14.15 9.43
CA ARG A 184 14.05 13.64 8.12
C ARG A 184 12.57 13.23 8.16
N MET A 185 11.86 13.54 7.06
CA MET A 185 10.50 13.07 6.87
C MET A 185 10.49 11.56 6.64
N LYS A 186 9.73 10.84 7.45
CA LYS A 186 9.54 9.37 7.39
C LYS A 186 8.07 9.03 7.18
N GLY A 187 7.79 7.75 6.96
CA GLY A 187 6.43 7.23 6.79
C GLY A 187 5.82 7.58 5.43
N GLY A 188 4.51 7.50 5.36
CA GLY A 188 3.73 7.78 4.17
C GLY A 188 3.96 6.78 3.05
N LEU A 189 4.43 7.27 1.93
CA LEU A 189 4.79 6.48 0.75
C LEU A 189 6.32 6.39 0.63
N THR A 190 6.86 5.19 0.77
CA THR A 190 8.27 4.91 0.51
C THR A 190 8.40 4.12 -0.79
N VAL A 191 9.18 4.63 -1.74
CA VAL A 191 9.43 3.97 -3.03
C VAL A 191 10.90 3.58 -3.14
N ASN A 192 11.15 2.30 -3.39
CA ASN A 192 12.45 1.77 -3.73
C ASN A 192 12.49 1.48 -5.24
N ASP A 193 12.81 2.52 -6.01
CA ASP A 193 12.91 2.42 -7.47
C ASP A 193 14.31 1.97 -7.87
N LYS A 194 14.42 0.73 -8.34
CA LYS A 194 15.67 0.12 -8.82
C LYS A 194 15.95 0.38 -10.30
N ILE A 195 15.00 0.98 -11.04
CA ILE A 195 15.16 1.32 -12.46
C ILE A 195 15.77 2.71 -12.60
N MET A 196 15.04 3.74 -12.14
CA MET A 196 15.40 5.14 -12.35
C MET A 196 15.86 5.84 -11.07
N LYS A 197 15.78 5.17 -9.91
CA LYS A 197 16.12 5.74 -8.59
C LYS A 197 15.33 7.01 -8.26
N LYS A 198 14.13 7.14 -8.81
CA LYS A 198 13.25 8.29 -8.55
C LYS A 198 12.78 8.28 -7.10
N SER A 199 12.68 9.46 -6.50
CA SER A 199 12.17 9.62 -5.13
C SER A 199 10.66 9.39 -5.05
N SER A 200 10.14 9.15 -3.83
CA SER A 200 8.70 8.99 -3.57
C SER A 200 7.87 10.23 -3.97
N SER A 201 8.48 11.42 -3.99
CA SER A 201 7.80 12.64 -4.44
C SER A 201 7.36 12.58 -5.91
N HIS A 202 7.98 11.73 -6.71
CA HIS A 202 7.63 11.56 -8.12
C HIS A 202 6.24 10.93 -8.34
N PHE A 203 5.72 10.24 -7.33
CA PHE A 203 4.34 9.72 -7.31
C PHE A 203 3.29 10.84 -7.44
N PHE A 204 3.60 12.04 -6.94
CA PHE A 204 2.69 13.17 -6.84
C PHE A 204 2.95 14.28 -7.89
N LYS A 205 3.89 14.06 -8.80
CA LYS A 205 4.24 15.02 -9.85
C LYS A 205 3.41 14.86 -11.11
#